data_428411638dd50f7b41a7a9f104c9e318
#
_entry.id   428411638dd50f7b41a7a9f104c9e318
#
_cell.length_a   1.000
_cell.length_b   1.000
_cell.length_c   1.000
_cell.angle_alpha   90.00
_cell.angle_beta   90.00
_cell.angle_gamma   90.00
#
_symmetry.space_group_name_H-M   'P 1'
#
loop_
_entity.id
_entity.type
_entity.pdbx_description
1 polymer ?
#
loop_
_entity_poly.entity_id
_entity_poly.type
_entity_poly.pdbx_seq_one_letter_code
_entity_poly.pdbx_strand_id
1 'polypeptide(L)'
;MPTLSGAIWSSIGGWTAEMPSRAADGNTSSGLAMTAFVADVQAALASLEPAAAKNTEVQRTVRQRVGQQAFRQAMLDYWQGSCAVTGLALPQALKASHAKAWALCTEDAERLDVFNGFLLSANLDALFDCYLASFADDGALLIAPTVPPAAREQLGLTGDLRLRWVAAQHRLYLAFHRAQCAWLNE
;
A
#
# COMPACT_ATOMS: atom_id res chain seq x y z
N MET A 1 5.84 -38.08 -6.05
CA MET A 1 5.86 -36.70 -5.57
C MET A 1 4.41 -36.27 -5.33
N PRO A 2 3.89 -36.22 -4.11
CA PRO A 2 2.52 -35.77 -3.87
C PRO A 2 2.45 -34.25 -3.82
N THR A 3 1.55 -33.71 -4.61
CA THR A 3 1.11 -32.31 -4.64
C THR A 3 0.40 -31.97 -3.33
N LEU A 4 0.94 -31.03 -2.56
CA LEU A 4 0.23 -30.43 -1.43
C LEU A 4 -0.84 -29.47 -1.98
N SER A 5 -2.05 -30.01 -2.10
CA SER A 5 -3.27 -29.27 -2.45
C SER A 5 -3.82 -28.57 -1.22
N GLY A 6 -4.27 -27.34 -1.44
CA GLY A 6 -4.82 -26.41 -0.48
C GLY A 6 -5.91 -26.95 0.41
N ALA A 7 -5.80 -26.68 1.69
CA ALA A 7 -6.87 -26.74 2.68
C ALA A 7 -6.43 -26.08 3.99
N ILE A 8 -6.19 -24.77 4.05
CA ILE A 8 -6.13 -24.01 5.31
C ILE A 8 -6.88 -22.65 5.24
N TRP A 9 -7.66 -22.38 4.20
CA TRP A 9 -8.32 -21.07 4.03
C TRP A 9 -9.85 -21.07 4.25
N SER A 10 -10.43 -22.09 4.89
CA SER A 10 -11.89 -22.20 5.07
C SER A 10 -12.42 -21.78 6.44
N SER A 11 -11.67 -21.01 7.25
CA SER A 11 -12.10 -20.69 8.63
C SER A 11 -12.08 -19.19 8.99
N ILE A 12 -11.95 -18.29 8.02
CA ILE A 12 -12.15 -16.85 8.28
C ILE A 12 -13.31 -16.39 7.38
N GLY A 13 -14.42 -16.06 8.04
CA GLY A 13 -15.77 -15.79 7.53
C GLY A 13 -15.86 -15.19 6.13
N GLY A 14 -16.78 -15.74 5.34
CA GLY A 14 -17.02 -15.39 3.96
C GLY A 14 -17.28 -13.91 3.74
N TRP A 15 -16.41 -13.30 2.97
CA TRP A 15 -16.64 -12.00 2.34
C TRP A 15 -17.10 -12.24 0.91
N THR A 16 -18.41 -12.17 0.69
CA THR A 16 -18.98 -11.96 -0.65
C THR A 16 -18.97 -10.46 -0.88
N ALA A 17 -17.93 -9.94 -1.53
CA ALA A 17 -17.91 -8.57 -2.00
C ALA A 17 -18.87 -8.45 -3.21
N GLU A 18 -20.06 -7.90 -3.01
CA GLU A 18 -20.83 -7.33 -4.11
C GLU A 18 -20.02 -6.18 -4.70
N MET A 19 -19.77 -6.27 -5.99
CA MET A 19 -19.08 -5.26 -6.77
C MET A 19 -19.90 -3.96 -6.78
N PRO A 20 -19.42 -2.83 -6.29
CA PRO A 20 -20.10 -1.56 -6.52
C PRO A 20 -19.92 -1.16 -7.98
N SER A 21 -21.03 -0.90 -8.66
CA SER A 21 -21.08 -0.31 -9.99
C SER A 21 -20.36 1.05 -9.97
N ARG A 22 -19.68 1.32 -11.08
CA ARG A 22 -18.91 2.51 -11.41
C ARG A 22 -19.73 3.79 -11.20
N ALA A 23 -19.65 4.39 -10.02
CA ALA A 23 -20.15 5.73 -9.73
C ALA A 23 -19.11 6.46 -8.87
N ALA A 24 -18.81 7.67 -9.30
CA ALA A 24 -17.84 8.59 -8.69
C ALA A 24 -18.39 9.26 -7.42
N ASP A 25 -19.03 8.50 -6.55
CA ASP A 25 -19.61 9.02 -5.32
C ASP A 25 -18.86 8.48 -4.11
N GLY A 26 -18.42 9.42 -3.29
CA GLY A 26 -17.57 9.19 -2.11
C GLY A 26 -18.04 8.01 -1.24
N ASN A 27 -17.27 6.96 -1.29
CA ASN A 27 -17.61 5.65 -0.75
C ASN A 27 -17.54 5.61 0.77
N THR A 28 -18.67 5.83 1.44
CA THR A 28 -18.81 5.66 2.90
C THR A 28 -18.79 4.18 3.34
N SER A 29 -19.20 3.22 2.49
CA SER A 29 -19.23 1.80 2.84
C SER A 29 -17.86 1.13 2.79
N SER A 30 -16.98 1.49 1.86
CA SER A 30 -15.58 1.01 1.87
C SER A 30 -14.81 1.58 3.06
N GLY A 31 -15.10 2.80 3.49
CA GLY A 31 -14.49 3.40 4.67
C GLY A 31 -14.82 2.64 5.95
N LEU A 32 -16.07 2.20 6.13
CA LEU A 32 -16.49 1.44 7.32
C LEU A 32 -15.91 0.03 7.36
N ALA A 33 -15.87 -0.68 6.22
CA ALA A 33 -15.26 -2.00 6.14
C ALA A 33 -13.74 -1.95 6.39
N MET A 34 -13.09 -0.89 5.92
CA MET A 34 -11.65 -0.68 6.11
C MET A 34 -11.32 -0.29 7.56
N THR A 35 -12.17 0.50 8.22
CA THR A 35 -12.00 0.85 9.64
C THR A 35 -12.13 -0.39 10.53
N ALA A 36 -13.06 -1.30 10.22
CA ALA A 36 -13.20 -2.58 10.93
C ALA A 36 -11.95 -3.46 10.73
N PHE A 37 -11.43 -3.57 9.50
CA PHE A 37 -10.21 -4.32 9.23
C PHE A 37 -9.00 -3.77 10.00
N VAL A 38 -8.81 -2.45 10.02
CA VAL A 38 -7.72 -1.81 10.79
C VAL A 38 -7.88 -2.11 12.28
N ALA A 39 -9.11 -2.07 12.81
CA ALA A 39 -9.39 -2.39 14.21
C ALA A 39 -9.07 -3.86 14.53
N ASP A 40 -9.43 -4.80 13.64
CA ASP A 40 -9.13 -6.23 13.81
C ASP A 40 -7.63 -6.50 13.79
N VAL A 41 -6.89 -5.85 12.89
CA VAL A 41 -5.42 -5.97 12.83
C VAL A 41 -4.77 -5.35 14.08
N GLN A 42 -5.26 -4.21 14.55
CA GLN A 42 -4.79 -3.58 15.78
C GLN A 42 -5.06 -4.48 17.01
N ALA A 43 -6.22 -5.12 17.07
CA ALA A 43 -6.56 -6.08 18.13
C ALA A 43 -5.65 -7.32 18.06
N ALA A 44 -5.36 -7.84 16.86
CA ALA A 44 -4.42 -8.94 16.67
C ALA A 44 -2.99 -8.57 17.07
N LEU A 45 -2.54 -7.34 16.74
CA LEU A 45 -1.23 -6.81 17.17
C LEU A 45 -1.17 -6.60 18.68
N ALA A 46 -2.27 -6.16 19.31
CA ALA A 46 -2.37 -5.99 20.76
C ALA A 46 -2.38 -7.34 21.49
N SER A 47 -2.98 -8.40 20.90
CA SER A 47 -2.99 -9.76 21.47
C SER A 47 -1.62 -10.45 21.47
N LEU A 48 -0.63 -9.89 20.76
CA LEU A 48 0.77 -10.30 20.81
C LEU A 48 1.51 -9.76 22.04
N GLU A 49 0.80 -9.26 23.07
CA GLU A 49 1.30 -8.76 24.35
C GLU A 49 1.99 -9.86 25.20
N PRO A 50 2.88 -9.50 26.14
CA PRO A 50 4.18 -10.12 26.28
C PRO A 50 4.15 -11.30 27.24
N ALA A 51 4.52 -12.47 26.78
CA ALA A 51 5.11 -13.46 27.69
C ALA A 51 6.57 -13.05 27.93
N ALA A 52 6.82 -12.45 29.10
CA ALA A 52 8.12 -12.22 29.72
C ALA A 52 9.24 -11.55 28.88
N ALA A 53 9.58 -10.39 29.27
CA ALA A 53 10.80 -9.55 29.13
C ALA A 53 12.11 -10.22 28.67
N LYS A 54 12.16 -10.87 27.51
CA LYS A 54 13.41 -11.43 26.98
C LYS A 54 13.67 -11.30 25.48
N ASN A 55 12.93 -10.51 24.73
CA ASN A 55 13.39 -10.11 23.36
C ASN A 55 12.52 -9.01 22.76
N THR A 56 12.65 -7.79 23.24
CA THR A 56 11.96 -6.61 22.71
C THR A 56 12.21 -6.38 21.21
N GLU A 57 13.38 -6.77 20.71
CA GLU A 57 13.74 -6.63 19.30
C GLU A 57 13.05 -7.69 18.42
N VAL A 58 13.00 -8.94 18.86
CA VAL A 58 12.27 -10.00 18.17
C VAL A 58 10.78 -9.70 18.13
N GLN A 59 10.19 -9.26 19.24
CA GLN A 59 8.78 -8.89 19.28
C GLN A 59 8.48 -7.70 18.35
N ARG A 60 9.34 -6.68 18.33
CA ARG A 60 9.22 -5.55 17.41
C ARG A 60 9.28 -6.01 15.95
N THR A 61 10.20 -6.89 15.61
CA THR A 61 10.34 -7.45 14.26
C THR A 61 9.12 -8.28 13.87
N VAL A 62 8.61 -9.11 14.76
CA VAL A 62 7.39 -9.90 14.51
C VAL A 62 6.18 -8.98 14.30
N ARG A 63 5.98 -8.00 15.18
CA ARG A 63 4.89 -7.01 15.06
C ARG A 63 4.96 -6.26 13.73
N GLN A 64 6.17 -5.80 13.34
CA GLN A 64 6.37 -5.12 12.07
C GLN A 64 6.03 -6.02 10.87
N ARG A 65 6.46 -7.29 10.88
CA ARG A 65 6.15 -8.24 9.79
C ARG A 65 4.65 -8.52 9.68
N VAL A 66 3.98 -8.73 10.81
CA VAL A 66 2.52 -8.94 10.83
C VAL A 66 1.79 -7.70 10.29
N GLY A 67 2.18 -6.50 10.73
CA GLY A 67 1.59 -5.26 10.23
C GLY A 67 1.84 -5.03 8.72
N GLN A 68 3.05 -5.30 8.24
CA GLN A 68 3.37 -5.19 6.81
C GLN A 68 2.57 -6.19 5.96
N GLN A 69 2.36 -7.41 6.47
CA GLN A 69 1.54 -8.41 5.79
C GLN A 69 0.06 -8.00 5.75
N ALA A 70 -0.45 -7.48 6.84
CA ALA A 70 -1.82 -6.95 6.93
C ALA A 70 -2.02 -5.75 5.98
N PHE A 71 -1.09 -4.79 5.98
CA PHE A 71 -1.12 -3.67 5.06
C PHE A 71 -1.08 -4.12 3.60
N ARG A 72 -0.23 -5.10 3.26
CA ARG A 72 -0.18 -5.67 1.92
C ARG A 72 -1.51 -6.27 1.50
N GLN A 73 -2.18 -7.02 2.38
CA GLN A 73 -3.48 -7.58 2.07
C GLN A 73 -4.52 -6.49 1.85
N ALA A 74 -4.56 -5.48 2.71
CA ALA A 74 -5.44 -4.33 2.55
C ALA A 74 -5.20 -3.58 1.23
N MET A 75 -3.94 -3.43 0.80
CA MET A 75 -3.59 -2.83 -0.49
C MET A 75 -4.08 -3.67 -1.67
N LEU A 76 -3.95 -5.01 -1.60
CA LEU A 76 -4.46 -5.91 -2.63
C LEU A 76 -5.98 -5.78 -2.76
N ASP A 77 -6.69 -5.72 -1.65
CA ASP A 77 -8.16 -5.58 -1.63
C ASP A 77 -8.58 -4.20 -2.15
N TYR A 78 -7.98 -3.13 -1.63
CA TYR A 78 -8.29 -1.76 -2.02
C TYR A 78 -8.02 -1.49 -3.51
N TRP A 79 -6.90 -1.98 -4.05
CA TRP A 79 -6.51 -1.79 -5.46
C TRP A 79 -6.97 -2.95 -6.37
N GLN A 80 -7.84 -3.85 -5.87
CA GLN A 80 -8.43 -4.95 -6.63
C GLN A 80 -7.36 -5.86 -7.27
N GLY A 81 -6.30 -6.18 -6.52
CA GLY A 81 -5.21 -7.04 -6.96
C GLY A 81 -4.37 -6.51 -8.12
N SER A 82 -4.49 -5.23 -8.46
CA SER A 82 -3.84 -4.65 -9.64
C SER A 82 -3.06 -3.39 -9.29
N CYS A 83 -1.95 -3.16 -10.00
CA CYS A 83 -1.14 -1.95 -9.85
C CYS A 83 -2.00 -0.68 -9.95
N ALA A 84 -1.81 0.23 -9.01
CA ALA A 84 -2.53 1.49 -8.91
C ALA A 84 -2.34 2.41 -10.14
N VAL A 85 -1.28 2.20 -10.92
CA VAL A 85 -0.94 3.00 -12.10
C VAL A 85 -1.16 2.21 -13.40
N THR A 86 -0.46 1.08 -13.54
CA THR A 86 -0.41 0.34 -14.81
C THR A 86 -1.57 -0.64 -14.99
N GLY A 87 -2.30 -0.96 -13.92
CA GLY A 87 -3.33 -2.00 -13.95
C GLY A 87 -2.77 -3.43 -14.03
N LEU A 88 -1.44 -3.62 -13.91
CA LEU A 88 -0.83 -4.96 -13.90
C LEU A 88 -1.47 -5.83 -12.81
N ALA A 89 -2.14 -6.91 -13.19
CA ALA A 89 -2.83 -7.84 -12.31
C ALA A 89 -2.00 -9.10 -12.05
N LEU A 90 -0.80 -8.91 -11.49
CA LEU A 90 0.11 -10.00 -11.11
C LEU A 90 0.60 -9.75 -9.67
N PRO A 91 -0.10 -10.25 -8.64
CA PRO A 91 0.20 -9.96 -7.23
C PRO A 91 1.65 -10.21 -6.83
N GLN A 92 2.32 -11.17 -7.45
CA GLN A 92 3.73 -11.50 -7.18
C GLN A 92 4.70 -10.39 -7.60
N ALA A 93 4.31 -9.58 -8.60
CA ALA A 93 5.08 -8.44 -9.10
C ALA A 93 4.64 -7.10 -8.49
N LEU A 94 3.69 -7.12 -7.54
CA LEU A 94 3.18 -5.93 -6.89
C LEU A 94 3.76 -5.76 -5.48
N LYS A 95 3.96 -4.51 -5.10
CA LYS A 95 4.42 -4.07 -3.79
C LYS A 95 3.39 -3.15 -3.15
N ALA A 96 3.22 -3.27 -1.84
CA ALA A 96 2.44 -2.33 -1.03
C ALA A 96 3.39 -1.23 -0.54
N SER A 97 3.41 -0.12 -1.25
CA SER A 97 4.33 1.01 -1.05
C SER A 97 3.70 2.04 -0.13
N HIS A 98 4.39 2.44 0.94
CA HIS A 98 3.92 3.50 1.83
C HIS A 98 4.30 4.89 1.30
N ALA A 99 3.35 5.82 1.29
CA ALA A 99 3.64 7.22 0.99
C ALA A 99 4.35 7.93 2.16
N LYS A 100 3.92 7.69 3.39
CA LYS A 100 4.68 8.02 4.59
C LYS A 100 5.30 6.74 5.12
N ALA A 101 6.62 6.62 5.01
CA ALA A 101 7.34 5.40 5.33
C ALA A 101 6.99 4.84 6.72
N TRP A 102 6.91 3.53 6.86
CA TRP A 102 6.57 2.82 8.11
C TRP A 102 7.31 3.37 9.33
N ALA A 103 8.61 3.63 9.18
CA ALA A 103 9.46 4.13 10.25
C ALA A 103 9.14 5.56 10.69
N LEU A 104 8.48 6.35 9.83
CA LEU A 104 8.10 7.73 10.10
C LEU A 104 6.66 7.86 10.65
N CYS A 105 5.88 6.79 10.59
CA CYS A 105 4.54 6.75 11.19
C CYS A 105 4.64 6.66 12.71
N THR A 106 3.86 7.47 13.40
CA THR A 106 3.85 7.51 14.89
C THR A 106 2.95 6.43 15.47
N GLU A 107 1.84 6.12 14.79
CA GLU A 107 0.83 5.19 15.26
C GLU A 107 0.61 4.03 14.30
N ASP A 108 0.14 2.88 14.81
CA ASP A 108 -0.20 1.72 14.00
C ASP A 108 -1.41 1.99 13.08
N ALA A 109 -2.34 2.86 13.49
CA ALA A 109 -3.43 3.33 12.65
C ALA A 109 -2.91 3.97 11.36
N GLU A 110 -1.89 4.82 11.45
CA GLU A 110 -1.26 5.47 10.31
C GLU A 110 -0.47 4.48 9.42
N ARG A 111 0.18 3.48 10.06
CA ARG A 111 0.93 2.42 9.35
C ARG A 111 0.02 1.50 8.55
N LEU A 112 -1.20 1.28 9.03
CA LEU A 112 -2.16 0.35 8.45
C LEU A 112 -3.22 1.06 7.58
N ASP A 113 -3.17 2.41 7.53
CA ASP A 113 -4.09 3.20 6.72
C ASP A 113 -3.86 2.92 5.23
N VAL A 114 -4.90 2.44 4.55
CA VAL A 114 -4.84 2.16 3.11
C VAL A 114 -4.62 3.40 2.27
N PHE A 115 -4.96 4.56 2.80
CA PHE A 115 -4.69 5.85 2.14
C PHE A 115 -3.23 6.28 2.28
N ASN A 116 -2.47 5.64 3.19
CA ASN A 116 -1.04 5.85 3.34
C ASN A 116 -0.21 5.02 2.34
N GLY A 117 -0.78 4.64 1.21
CA GLY A 117 0.05 3.93 0.23
C GLY A 117 -0.67 3.51 -1.03
N PHE A 118 0.09 2.80 -1.85
CA PHE A 118 -0.31 2.39 -3.19
C PHE A 118 0.16 0.97 -3.47
N LEU A 119 -0.63 0.20 -4.21
CA LEU A 119 -0.19 -1.08 -4.75
C LEU A 119 0.52 -0.82 -6.08
N LEU A 120 1.84 -0.87 -6.09
CA LEU A 120 2.65 -0.53 -7.25
C LEU A 120 3.34 -1.75 -7.87
N SER A 121 3.64 -1.70 -9.17
CA SER A 121 4.60 -2.64 -9.76
C SER A 121 5.98 -2.42 -9.16
N ALA A 122 6.82 -3.46 -9.11
CA ALA A 122 8.09 -3.44 -8.41
C ALA A 122 9.05 -2.33 -8.90
N ASN A 123 9.02 -1.98 -10.18
CA ASN A 123 9.80 -0.88 -10.74
C ASN A 123 9.30 0.50 -10.30
N LEU A 124 7.97 0.70 -10.22
CA LEU A 124 7.39 1.93 -9.69
C LEU A 124 7.63 2.07 -8.18
N ASP A 125 7.45 0.97 -7.43
CA ASP A 125 7.76 0.89 -6.01
C ASP A 125 9.20 1.33 -5.71
N ALA A 126 10.17 0.79 -6.46
CA ALA A 126 11.57 1.13 -6.28
C ALA A 126 11.87 2.62 -6.46
N LEU A 127 11.24 3.29 -7.43
CA LEU A 127 11.40 4.74 -7.63
C LEU A 127 10.64 5.56 -6.58
N PHE A 128 9.47 5.08 -6.17
CA PHE A 128 8.65 5.73 -5.16
C PHE A 128 9.34 5.69 -3.79
N ASP A 129 9.81 4.53 -3.35
CA ASP A 129 10.52 4.37 -2.09
C ASP A 129 11.83 5.19 -2.00
N CYS A 130 12.48 5.45 -3.15
CA CYS A 130 13.67 6.29 -3.23
C CYS A 130 13.37 7.77 -3.46
N TYR A 131 12.12 8.18 -3.46
CA TYR A 131 11.67 9.55 -3.76
C TYR A 131 12.10 10.06 -5.16
N LEU A 132 12.37 9.16 -6.09
CA LEU A 132 12.63 9.47 -7.51
C LEU A 132 11.34 9.55 -8.32
N ALA A 133 10.24 9.06 -7.77
CA ALA A 133 8.90 9.25 -8.31
C ALA A 133 7.94 9.62 -7.20
N SER A 134 6.88 10.35 -7.55
CA SER A 134 5.77 10.69 -6.66
C SER A 134 4.50 10.89 -7.50
N PHE A 135 3.40 11.31 -6.85
CA PHE A 135 2.17 11.63 -7.56
C PHE A 135 1.67 13.02 -7.19
N ALA A 136 1.10 13.72 -8.16
CA ALA A 136 0.38 14.97 -7.95
C ALA A 136 -0.99 14.69 -7.27
N ASP A 137 -1.67 15.75 -6.84
CA ASP A 137 -2.99 15.61 -6.16
C ASP A 137 -4.11 15.10 -7.08
N ASP A 138 -3.93 15.20 -8.40
CA ASP A 138 -4.81 14.62 -9.42
C ASP A 138 -4.38 13.18 -9.82
N GLY A 139 -3.33 12.65 -9.20
CA GLY A 139 -2.78 11.32 -9.45
C GLY A 139 -1.76 11.24 -10.58
N ALA A 140 -1.39 12.32 -11.26
CA ALA A 140 -0.37 12.30 -12.29
C ALA A 140 0.98 11.86 -11.72
N LEU A 141 1.67 10.94 -12.42
CA LEU A 141 3.00 10.48 -12.04
C LEU A 141 4.03 11.58 -12.26
N LEU A 142 4.77 11.89 -11.22
CA LEU A 142 5.90 12.81 -11.21
C LEU A 142 7.18 11.99 -11.14
N ILE A 143 8.15 12.26 -12.02
CA ILE A 143 9.44 11.55 -12.06
C ILE A 143 10.58 12.57 -11.99
N ALA A 144 11.53 12.31 -11.10
CA ALA A 144 12.71 13.17 -10.93
C ALA A 144 13.45 13.38 -12.25
N PRO A 145 13.91 14.61 -12.55
CA PRO A 145 14.69 14.90 -13.76
C PRO A 145 15.98 14.08 -13.88
N THR A 146 16.51 13.61 -12.73
CA THR A 146 17.71 12.75 -12.66
C THR A 146 17.48 11.35 -13.21
N VAL A 147 16.23 10.88 -13.37
CA VAL A 147 15.90 9.61 -14.03
C VAL A 147 15.95 9.83 -15.55
N PRO A 148 16.96 9.29 -16.26
CA PRO A 148 17.13 9.57 -17.70
C PRO A 148 16.02 8.97 -18.56
N PRO A 149 15.70 9.56 -19.72
CA PRO A 149 14.63 9.06 -20.61
C PRO A 149 14.77 7.58 -20.96
N ALA A 150 15.98 7.12 -21.26
CA ALA A 150 16.25 5.71 -21.58
C ALA A 150 15.88 4.76 -20.40
N ALA A 151 16.15 5.18 -19.16
CA ALA A 151 15.76 4.41 -17.98
C ALA A 151 14.23 4.40 -17.80
N ARG A 152 13.55 5.53 -18.07
CA ARG A 152 12.09 5.59 -18.03
C ARG A 152 11.45 4.64 -19.03
N GLU A 153 11.98 4.57 -20.25
CA GLU A 153 11.53 3.63 -21.28
C GLU A 153 11.72 2.18 -20.83
N GLN A 154 12.92 1.82 -20.34
CA GLN A 154 13.21 0.46 -19.86
C GLN A 154 12.32 0.04 -18.68
N LEU A 155 11.93 1.00 -17.83
CA LEU A 155 11.03 0.76 -16.71
C LEU A 155 9.54 0.78 -17.11
N GLY A 156 9.22 1.07 -18.38
CA GLY A 156 7.85 1.21 -18.86
C GLY A 156 7.14 2.45 -18.32
N LEU A 157 7.90 3.51 -18.00
CA LEU A 157 7.39 4.76 -17.41
C LEU A 157 7.28 5.86 -18.47
N THR A 158 6.66 5.53 -19.59
CA THR A 158 6.42 6.44 -20.72
C THR A 158 4.94 6.81 -20.83
N GLY A 159 4.67 7.97 -21.41
CA GLY A 159 3.32 8.46 -21.58
C GLY A 159 2.74 9.15 -20.34
N ASP A 160 1.45 9.42 -20.37
CA ASP A 160 0.69 10.09 -19.30
C ASP A 160 0.24 9.04 -18.27
N LEU A 161 1.17 8.63 -17.38
CA LEU A 161 0.88 7.67 -16.32
C LEU A 161 0.28 8.39 -15.11
N ARG A 162 -0.75 7.77 -14.55
CA ARG A 162 -1.43 8.29 -13.36
C ARG A 162 -2.05 7.21 -12.51
N LEU A 163 -2.32 7.52 -11.26
CA LEU A 163 -3.13 6.67 -10.38
C LEU A 163 -4.52 6.48 -10.99
N ARG A 164 -5.03 5.27 -10.96
CA ARG A 164 -6.37 4.93 -11.46
C ARG A 164 -7.49 5.69 -10.73
N TRP A 165 -7.27 6.02 -9.46
CA TRP A 165 -8.10 6.94 -8.67
C TRP A 165 -7.30 7.53 -7.51
N VAL A 166 -7.76 8.68 -7.00
CA VAL A 166 -7.21 9.34 -5.81
C VAL A 166 -8.36 9.75 -4.91
N ALA A 167 -8.44 9.16 -3.70
CA ALA A 167 -9.33 9.65 -2.66
C ALA A 167 -8.73 10.89 -1.98
N ALA A 168 -9.58 11.71 -1.37
CA ALA A 168 -9.14 12.93 -0.67
C ALA A 168 -8.09 12.64 0.42
N GLN A 169 -8.22 11.50 1.11
CA GLN A 169 -7.32 11.06 2.19
C GLN A 169 -5.90 10.77 1.69
N HIS A 170 -5.73 10.27 0.45
CA HIS A 170 -4.39 10.06 -0.13
C HIS A 170 -3.58 11.35 -0.20
N ARG A 171 -4.23 12.50 -0.40
CA ARG A 171 -3.56 13.79 -0.67
C ARG A 171 -2.66 14.21 0.49
N LEU A 172 -3.05 13.94 1.73
CA LEU A 172 -2.23 14.25 2.91
C LEU A 172 -0.91 13.47 2.89
N TYR A 173 -0.99 12.17 2.61
CA TYR A 173 0.18 11.31 2.51
C TYR A 173 1.02 11.60 1.27
N LEU A 174 0.39 11.93 0.14
CA LEU A 174 1.09 12.37 -1.06
C LEU A 174 1.83 13.69 -0.84
N ALA A 175 1.22 14.65 -0.15
CA ALA A 175 1.89 15.90 0.22
C ALA A 175 3.13 15.64 1.09
N PHE A 176 3.01 14.72 2.08
CA PHE A 176 4.15 14.30 2.88
C PHE A 176 5.25 13.67 2.02
N HIS A 177 4.89 12.76 1.13
CA HIS A 177 5.84 12.08 0.24
C HIS A 177 6.55 13.07 -0.69
N ARG A 178 5.81 13.98 -1.33
CA ARG A 178 6.39 15.03 -2.18
C ARG A 178 7.35 15.95 -1.44
N ALA A 179 7.07 16.24 -0.17
CA ALA A 179 7.98 17.03 0.65
C ALA A 179 9.36 16.36 0.89
N GLN A 180 9.44 15.03 0.74
CA GLN A 180 10.71 14.31 0.78
C GLN A 180 11.44 14.27 -0.57
N CYS A 181 10.75 14.60 -1.67
CA CYS A 181 11.33 14.65 -3.00
C CYS A 181 12.12 15.96 -3.19
N ALA A 182 13.43 15.93 -2.95
CA ALA A 182 14.28 17.13 -3.01
C ALA A 182 14.13 17.89 -4.35
N TRP A 183 14.00 17.16 -5.46
CA TRP A 183 13.86 17.68 -6.82
C TRP A 183 12.53 18.42 -7.10
N LEU A 184 11.55 18.37 -6.20
CA LEU A 184 10.31 19.16 -6.28
C LEU A 184 10.41 20.48 -5.53
N ASN A 185 11.47 20.67 -4.73
CA ASN A 185 11.65 21.84 -3.87
C ASN A 185 12.78 22.76 -4.39
N GLU A 186 13.37 22.44 -5.55
CA GLU A 186 14.32 23.27 -6.30
C GLU A 186 13.60 24.15 -7.34
#